data_f49c4e71c21e0817b144a22d24d6f987
#
_entry.id   f49c4e71c21e0817b144a22d24d6f987
#
_cell.length_a   1.000
_cell.length_b   1.000
_cell.length_c   1.000
_cell.angle_alpha   90.00
_cell.angle_beta   90.00
_cell.angle_gamma   90.00
#
_symmetry.space_group_name_H-M   'P 1'
#
loop_
_entity.id
_entity.type
_entity.pdbx_description
1 polymer ?
#
loop_
_entity_poly.entity_id
_entity_poly.type
_entity_poly.pdbx_seq_one_letter_code
_entity_poly.pdbx_strand_id
1 'polypeptide(L)'
;MIRSKKLLDAAKDQSCVNCGVRDGTVVAAHYTGLRAHTLGKGTGHKPHDLVIADLCHKCHYQFDVGGGGATFEKKVDKSEQFLFNIVKTLMRRIDQGVITIEGMKDE
;
A
#
# COMPACT_ATOMS: atom_id res chain seq x y z
N MET A 1 -16.53 5.26 3.45
CA MET A 1 -15.11 4.88 3.26
C MET A 1 -15.03 3.39 2.90
N ILE A 2 -14.17 3.03 1.94
CA ILE A 2 -14.07 1.64 1.50
C ILE A 2 -13.32 0.82 2.54
N ARG A 3 -13.95 -0.26 3.01
CA ARG A 3 -13.34 -1.27 3.87
C ARG A 3 -13.56 -2.64 3.27
N SER A 4 -12.49 -3.43 3.16
CA SER A 4 -12.55 -4.75 2.57
C SER A 4 -11.51 -5.68 3.19
N LYS A 5 -11.98 -6.58 4.03
CA LYS A 5 -11.12 -7.61 4.62
C LYS A 5 -10.43 -8.45 3.53
N LYS A 6 -11.13 -8.73 2.44
CA LYS A 6 -10.58 -9.51 1.32
C LYS A 6 -9.40 -8.81 0.66
N LEU A 7 -9.46 -7.47 0.49
CA LEU A 7 -8.33 -6.68 -0.03
C LEU A 7 -7.10 -6.79 0.88
N LEU A 8 -7.32 -6.72 2.20
CA LEU A 8 -6.22 -6.76 3.16
C LEU A 8 -5.63 -8.16 3.30
N ASP A 9 -6.48 -9.18 3.40
CA ASP A 9 -6.03 -10.57 3.60
C ASP A 9 -5.26 -11.11 2.39
N ALA A 10 -5.48 -10.56 1.21
CA ALA A 10 -4.81 -11.02 0.00
C ALA A 10 -3.31 -10.71 -0.03
N ALA A 11 -2.80 -9.91 0.92
CA ALA A 11 -1.36 -9.68 1.10
C ALA A 11 -0.63 -10.90 1.67
N LYS A 12 -1.36 -11.79 2.33
CA LYS A 12 -0.78 -12.94 3.02
C LYS A 12 -0.04 -13.85 2.03
N ASP A 13 1.15 -14.29 2.42
CA ASP A 13 2.03 -15.15 1.63
C ASP A 13 2.50 -14.54 0.29
N GLN A 14 2.36 -13.23 0.14
CA GLN A 14 2.85 -12.51 -1.02
C GLN A 14 4.28 -11.99 -0.82
N SER A 15 4.93 -11.61 -1.92
CA SER A 15 6.21 -10.90 -1.85
C SER A 15 5.99 -9.42 -1.58
N CYS A 16 6.98 -8.79 -0.92
CA CYS A 16 6.97 -7.33 -0.74
C CYS A 16 7.07 -6.62 -2.10
N VAL A 17 6.16 -5.72 -2.40
CA VAL A 17 6.19 -4.98 -3.67
C VAL A 17 7.32 -3.97 -3.74
N ASN A 18 7.93 -3.62 -2.59
CA ASN A 18 9.02 -2.65 -2.53
C ASN A 18 10.40 -3.31 -2.71
N CYS A 19 10.70 -4.36 -1.96
CA CYS A 19 12.02 -5.00 -1.99
C CYS A 19 12.01 -6.43 -2.57
N GLY A 20 10.86 -7.02 -2.79
CA GLY A 20 10.73 -8.36 -3.39
C GLY A 20 10.85 -9.54 -2.41
N VAL A 21 11.14 -9.29 -1.14
CA VAL A 21 11.28 -10.39 -0.19
C VAL A 21 9.95 -11.10 0.07
N ARG A 22 10.03 -12.40 0.24
CA ARG A 22 8.86 -13.22 0.62
C ARG A 22 9.22 -14.01 1.86
N ASP A 23 9.10 -13.36 3.01
CA ASP A 23 9.56 -13.89 4.30
C ASP A 23 8.44 -14.18 5.30
N GLY A 24 7.19 -14.09 4.86
CA GLY A 24 6.04 -14.32 5.73
C GLY A 24 5.61 -13.10 6.54
N THR A 25 6.30 -11.96 6.42
CA THR A 25 5.96 -10.74 7.18
C THR A 25 5.13 -9.74 6.39
N VAL A 26 4.84 -10.02 5.11
CA VAL A 26 4.16 -9.09 4.22
C VAL A 26 2.71 -8.88 4.69
N VAL A 27 2.34 -7.62 4.82
CA VAL A 27 0.98 -7.19 5.18
C VAL A 27 0.53 -6.08 4.24
N ALA A 28 -0.78 -5.87 4.16
CA ALA A 28 -1.35 -4.75 3.43
C ALA A 28 -1.19 -3.48 4.27
N ALA A 29 -0.20 -2.66 3.93
CA ALA A 29 0.10 -1.42 4.66
C ALA A 29 -0.67 -0.25 4.06
N HIS A 30 -1.46 0.45 4.87
CA HIS A 30 -2.17 1.66 4.44
C HIS A 30 -1.19 2.80 4.19
N TYR A 31 -1.46 3.58 3.15
CA TYR A 31 -0.64 4.74 2.79
C TYR A 31 -0.57 5.76 3.93
N THR A 32 0.65 6.19 4.26
CA THR A 32 0.92 7.18 5.32
C THR A 32 1.69 8.40 4.80
N GLY A 33 1.76 8.57 3.49
CA GLY A 33 2.52 9.65 2.89
C GLY A 33 1.81 11.01 2.94
N LEU A 34 2.37 11.98 2.22
CA LEU A 34 1.95 13.39 2.27
C LEU A 34 0.50 13.63 1.83
N ARG A 35 -0.07 12.75 1.03
CA ARG A 35 -1.43 12.91 0.48
C ARG A 35 -2.48 12.06 1.21
N ALA A 36 -2.11 11.48 2.35
CA ALA A 36 -2.96 10.49 3.02
C ALA A 36 -4.34 11.07 3.39
N HIS A 37 -4.40 12.34 3.81
CA HIS A 37 -5.65 12.99 4.18
C HIS A 37 -6.64 13.12 3.01
N THR A 38 -6.13 13.22 1.77
CA THR A 38 -7.00 13.26 0.58
C THR A 38 -7.51 11.87 0.19
N LEU A 39 -6.97 10.83 0.81
CA LEU A 39 -7.31 9.42 0.54
C LEU A 39 -8.06 8.78 1.71
N GLY A 40 -8.68 9.61 2.55
CA GLY A 40 -9.58 9.16 3.61
C GLY A 40 -8.97 9.12 5.00
N LYS A 41 -7.67 9.41 5.16
CA LYS A 41 -7.06 9.42 6.49
C LYS A 41 -7.52 10.65 7.29
N GLY A 42 -7.95 10.42 8.53
CA GLY A 42 -8.31 11.46 9.47
C GLY A 42 -8.00 11.02 10.89
N THR A 43 -8.35 11.84 11.89
CA THR A 43 -8.16 11.50 13.30
C THR A 43 -8.90 10.19 13.61
N GLY A 44 -8.14 9.15 14.00
CA GLY A 44 -8.71 7.84 14.28
C GLY A 44 -9.17 7.04 13.08
N HIS A 45 -8.89 7.52 11.85
CA HIS A 45 -9.30 6.84 10.62
C HIS A 45 -8.10 6.49 9.75
N LYS A 46 -8.05 5.24 9.29
CA LYS A 46 -7.13 4.80 8.24
C LYS A 46 -7.68 5.26 6.89
N PRO A 47 -6.80 5.45 5.87
CA PRO A 47 -7.27 5.67 4.50
C PRO A 47 -8.13 4.50 4.01
N HIS A 48 -8.74 4.65 2.83
CA HIS A 48 -9.49 3.57 2.19
C HIS A 48 -8.65 2.31 2.05
N ASP A 49 -9.26 1.15 2.19
CA ASP A 49 -8.57 -0.14 2.01
C ASP A 49 -8.10 -0.40 0.57
N LEU A 50 -8.43 0.49 -0.37
CA LEU A 50 -7.86 0.47 -1.72
C LEU A 50 -6.44 1.04 -1.77
N VAL A 51 -6.05 1.90 -0.83
CA VAL A 51 -4.73 2.55 -0.84
C VAL A 51 -3.76 1.82 0.08
N ILE A 52 -3.49 0.60 -0.30
CA ILE A 52 -2.63 -0.34 0.44
C ILE A 52 -1.49 -0.81 -0.44
N ALA A 53 -0.34 -1.09 0.18
CA ALA A 53 0.80 -1.72 -0.47
C ALA A 53 1.22 -2.96 0.31
N ASP A 54 1.50 -4.05 -0.39
CA ASP A 54 2.01 -5.27 0.24
C ASP A 54 3.47 -5.08 0.61
N LEU A 55 3.73 -4.84 1.88
CA LEU A 55 5.06 -4.53 2.39
C LEU A 55 5.51 -5.52 3.45
N CYS A 56 6.78 -5.94 3.37
CA CYS A 56 7.40 -6.71 4.43
C CYS A 56 7.59 -5.85 5.68
N HIS A 57 7.89 -6.47 6.80
CA HIS A 57 8.05 -5.79 8.08
C HIS A 57 9.06 -4.64 7.99
N LYS A 58 10.20 -4.86 7.36
CA LYS A 58 11.26 -3.84 7.23
C LYS A 58 10.81 -2.63 6.39
N CYS A 59 10.22 -2.88 5.22
CA CYS A 59 9.77 -1.79 4.34
C CYS A 59 8.60 -1.03 4.97
N HIS A 60 7.66 -1.73 5.60
CA HIS A 60 6.56 -1.11 6.31
C HIS A 60 7.07 -0.16 7.40
N TYR A 61 8.01 -0.62 8.19
CA TYR A 61 8.66 0.20 9.23
C TYR A 61 9.32 1.45 8.64
N GLN A 62 10.08 1.30 7.55
CA GLN A 62 10.78 2.41 6.92
C GLN A 62 9.83 3.50 6.41
N PHE A 63 8.67 3.11 5.88
CA PHE A 63 7.66 4.08 5.43
C PHE A 63 6.95 4.75 6.60
N ASP A 64 6.73 4.06 7.71
CA ASP A 64 5.98 4.61 8.85
C ASP A 64 6.81 5.57 9.70
N VAL A 65 8.08 5.24 9.98
CA VAL A 65 8.89 5.98 10.97
C VAL A 65 9.87 6.97 10.35
N GLY A 66 9.93 7.05 9.05
CA GLY A 66 10.93 7.85 8.36
C GLY A 66 10.70 9.36 8.39
N GLY A 67 9.76 9.87 9.19
CA GLY A 67 9.38 11.29 9.15
C GLY A 67 10.21 12.21 10.04
N GLY A 68 10.82 11.71 11.12
CA GLY A 68 11.54 12.54 12.07
C GLY A 68 12.87 13.04 11.49
N GLY A 69 13.01 14.35 11.30
CA GLY A 69 14.22 14.96 10.78
C GLY A 69 14.44 14.80 9.28
N ALA A 70 13.52 14.18 8.56
CA ALA A 70 13.64 14.04 7.12
C ALA A 70 13.37 15.37 6.41
N THR A 71 14.12 15.67 5.35
CA THR A 71 13.86 16.83 4.50
C THR A 71 12.53 16.67 3.77
N PHE A 72 11.96 17.77 3.30
CA PHE A 72 10.74 17.75 2.49
C PHE A 72 10.94 16.89 1.23
N GLU A 73 12.09 17.00 0.57
CA GLU A 73 12.40 16.19 -0.62
C GLU A 73 12.37 14.70 -0.32
N LYS A 74 12.94 14.27 0.80
CA LYS A 74 12.90 12.86 1.21
C LYS A 74 11.49 12.39 1.52
N LYS A 75 10.67 13.25 2.12
CA LYS A 75 9.26 12.94 2.38
C LYS A 75 8.47 12.77 1.08
N VAL A 76 8.73 13.62 0.09
CA VAL A 76 8.12 13.52 -1.24
C VAL A 76 8.54 12.21 -1.90
N ASP A 77 9.82 11.87 -1.87
CA ASP A 77 10.34 10.63 -2.46
C ASP A 77 9.70 9.40 -1.83
N LYS A 78 9.58 9.36 -0.51
CA LYS A 78 8.92 8.25 0.18
C LYS A 78 7.44 8.16 -0.16
N SER A 79 6.75 9.29 -0.20
CA SER A 79 5.34 9.35 -0.55
C SER A 79 5.11 8.84 -1.97
N GLU A 80 5.95 9.26 -2.91
CA GLU A 80 5.89 8.80 -4.31
C GLU A 80 6.14 7.30 -4.42
N GLN A 81 7.17 6.81 -3.75
CA GLN A 81 7.50 5.37 -3.76
C GLN A 81 6.36 4.54 -3.15
N PHE A 82 5.76 5.03 -2.08
CA PHE A 82 4.61 4.35 -1.48
C PHE A 82 3.42 4.29 -2.45
N LEU A 83 3.12 5.41 -3.10
CA LEU A 83 2.03 5.46 -4.09
C LEU A 83 2.30 4.52 -5.26
N PHE A 84 3.54 4.45 -5.73
CA PHE A 84 3.92 3.51 -6.77
C PHE A 84 3.72 2.05 -6.31
N ASN A 85 4.10 1.74 -5.08
CA ASN A 85 3.88 0.42 -4.49
C ASN A 85 2.39 0.07 -4.38
N ILE A 86 1.54 1.07 -4.14
CA ILE A 86 0.09 0.90 -4.13
C ILE A 86 -0.42 0.53 -5.52
N VAL A 87 0.08 1.19 -6.56
CA VAL A 87 -0.30 0.86 -7.95
C VAL A 87 0.07 -0.60 -8.25
N LYS A 88 1.28 -1.02 -7.88
CA LYS A 88 1.69 -2.42 -8.06
C LYS A 88 0.79 -3.39 -7.31
N THR A 89 0.38 -3.03 -6.10
CA THR A 89 -0.51 -3.86 -5.29
C THR A 89 -1.91 -3.95 -5.90
N LEU A 90 -2.44 -2.85 -6.42
CA LEU A 90 -3.74 -2.87 -7.11
C LEU A 90 -3.70 -3.79 -8.32
N MET A 91 -2.63 -3.73 -9.11
CA MET A 91 -2.45 -4.65 -10.25
C MET A 91 -2.40 -6.11 -9.78
N ARG A 92 -1.69 -6.36 -8.68
CA ARG A 92 -1.66 -7.71 -8.07
C ARG A 92 -3.05 -8.17 -7.65
N ARG A 93 -3.85 -7.31 -7.02
CA ARG A 93 -5.22 -7.65 -6.58
C ARG A 93 -6.14 -7.98 -7.76
N ILE A 94 -5.92 -7.36 -8.90
CA ILE A 94 -6.63 -7.70 -10.14
C ILE A 94 -6.21 -9.10 -10.59
N ASP A 95 -4.92 -9.40 -10.62
CA ASP A 95 -4.41 -10.72 -11.00
C ASP A 95 -4.90 -11.82 -10.05
N GLN A 96 -5.04 -11.51 -8.77
CA GLN A 96 -5.58 -12.44 -7.76
C GLN A 96 -7.11 -12.62 -7.86
N GLY A 97 -7.78 -11.86 -8.71
CA GLY A 97 -9.25 -11.88 -8.80
C GLY A 97 -9.96 -11.23 -7.62
N VAL A 98 -9.22 -10.49 -6.78
CA VAL A 98 -9.80 -9.77 -5.63
C VAL A 98 -10.47 -8.47 -6.07
N ILE A 99 -9.90 -7.80 -7.07
CA ILE A 99 -10.50 -6.63 -7.71
C ILE A 99 -10.91 -7.05 -9.12
N THR A 100 -12.18 -6.80 -9.45
CA THR A 100 -12.70 -7.03 -10.79
C THR A 100 -13.21 -5.71 -11.36
N ILE A 101 -12.98 -5.51 -12.65
CA ILE A 101 -13.42 -4.31 -13.36
C ILE A 101 -14.34 -4.76 -14.48
N GLU A 102 -15.57 -4.25 -14.48
CA GLU A 102 -16.55 -4.57 -15.50
C GLU A 102 -16.03 -4.18 -16.89
N GLY A 103 -16.10 -5.10 -17.84
CA GLY A 103 -15.64 -4.88 -19.21
C GLY A 103 -14.12 -4.92 -19.40
N MET A 104 -13.36 -5.26 -18.35
CA MET A 104 -11.90 -5.34 -18.44
C MET A 104 -11.46 -6.40 -19.44
N LYS A 105 -10.45 -6.03 -20.25
CA LYS A 105 -9.75 -6.98 -21.13
C LYS A 105 -8.30 -7.02 -20.73
N ASP A 106 -7.74 -8.22 -20.66
CA ASP A 106 -6.32 -8.45 -20.44
C ASP A 106 -5.67 -8.70 -21.82
N GLU A 107 -5.10 -7.64 -22.39
CA GLU A 107 -4.48 -7.68 -23.72
C GLU A 107 -2.99 -7.89 -23.64
#